data_d4ff7a8a0e3247c62ab472b9ddc67ce6
#
_entry.id   d4ff7a8a0e3247c62ab472b9ddc67ce6
#
_cell.length_a   1.000
_cell.length_b   1.000
_cell.length_c   1.000
_cell.angle_alpha   90.00
_cell.angle_beta   90.00
_cell.angle_gamma   90.00
#
_symmetry.space_group_name_H-M   'P 1'
#
loop_
_entity.id
_entity.type
_entity.pdbx_description
1 polymer ?
#
loop_
_entity_poly.entity_id
_entity_poly.type
_entity_poly.pdbx_seq_one_letter_code
_entity_poly.pdbx_strand_id
1 'polypeptide(L)'
;DLDDASKIFGPAQTAVGRAVADAVEEGLIPKDKTEDIVLMVSVFIDPKAEDFRKIYQYNYGATKLAIKRAMKGYPNINKVLAEKDRGTHPIMGFKVTRLWNPPYLQVALDLDNLNAMERIIDQLPDRERIIIEAGTPLVKKFGVGVVSKIRKLRPDAFIIADLKTLDVGRVEIKMAADETADAVAISGLGTIESIEKAIHEAQKQGIYSIVPNPD
;
A
#
# COMPACT_ATOMS: atom_id res chain seq x y z
N ASP A 1 -16.44 -12.28 24.45
CA ASP A 1 -16.82 -11.14 25.25
C ASP A 1 -17.76 -10.21 24.44
N LEU A 2 -18.80 -9.62 25.11
CA LEU A 2 -19.75 -8.72 24.45
C LEU A 2 -19.07 -7.43 23.97
N ASP A 3 -18.06 -6.96 24.68
CA ASP A 3 -17.27 -5.78 24.30
C ASP A 3 -16.47 -6.01 23.00
N ASP A 4 -15.89 -7.18 22.83
CA ASP A 4 -15.17 -7.52 21.60
C ASP A 4 -16.15 -7.68 20.42
N ALA A 5 -17.32 -8.26 20.67
CA ALA A 5 -18.37 -8.36 19.67
C ALA A 5 -18.86 -6.96 19.22
N SER A 6 -18.99 -5.99 20.15
CA SER A 6 -19.39 -4.61 19.82
C SER A 6 -18.39 -3.89 18.92
N LYS A 7 -17.09 -4.17 19.05
CA LYS A 7 -16.04 -3.60 18.21
C LYS A 7 -16.12 -4.13 16.75
N ILE A 8 -16.46 -5.43 16.60
CA ILE A 8 -16.57 -6.09 15.31
C ILE A 8 -17.88 -5.70 14.61
N PHE A 9 -19.03 -5.89 15.28
CA PHE A 9 -20.35 -5.64 14.71
C PHE A 9 -20.80 -4.17 14.73
N GLY A 10 -20.03 -3.30 15.33
CA GLY A 10 -20.23 -1.86 15.31
C GLY A 10 -19.30 -1.16 14.30
N PRO A 11 -18.22 -0.54 14.78
CA PRO A 11 -17.38 0.33 13.94
C PRO A 11 -16.69 -0.41 12.79
N ALA A 12 -16.24 -1.66 13.00
CA ALA A 12 -15.54 -2.38 11.96
C ALA A 12 -16.47 -2.80 10.81
N GLN A 13 -17.61 -3.42 11.13
CA GLN A 13 -18.60 -3.82 10.11
C GLN A 13 -19.14 -2.60 9.34
N THR A 14 -19.46 -1.52 10.05
CA THR A 14 -19.94 -0.28 9.42
C THR A 14 -18.89 0.30 8.49
N ALA A 15 -17.61 0.28 8.89
CA ALA A 15 -16.49 0.76 8.09
C ALA A 15 -16.32 -0.05 6.79
N VAL A 16 -16.40 -1.37 6.89
CA VAL A 16 -16.32 -2.27 5.73
C VAL A 16 -17.48 -2.01 4.77
N GLY A 17 -18.72 -1.99 5.27
CA GLY A 17 -19.91 -1.71 4.46
C GLY A 17 -19.82 -0.35 3.74
N ARG A 18 -19.39 0.69 4.45
CA ARG A 18 -19.19 2.02 3.86
C ARG A 18 -18.10 2.02 2.80
N ALA A 19 -16.98 1.35 3.06
CA ALA A 19 -15.88 1.26 2.09
C ALA A 19 -16.30 0.56 0.80
N VAL A 20 -17.12 -0.48 0.88
CA VAL A 20 -17.69 -1.16 -0.30
C VAL A 20 -18.64 -0.24 -1.05
N ALA A 21 -19.57 0.43 -0.36
CA ALA A 21 -20.50 1.36 -1.00
C ALA A 21 -19.77 2.49 -1.74
N ASP A 22 -18.79 3.11 -1.09
CA ASP A 22 -17.98 4.17 -1.70
C ASP A 22 -17.12 3.65 -2.87
N ALA A 23 -16.67 2.39 -2.82
CA ALA A 23 -15.95 1.77 -3.93
C ALA A 23 -16.82 1.56 -5.16
N VAL A 24 -18.10 1.26 -4.99
CA VAL A 24 -19.09 1.19 -6.08
C VAL A 24 -19.40 2.60 -6.61
N GLU A 25 -19.62 3.56 -5.71
CA GLU A 25 -19.94 4.94 -6.08
C GLU A 25 -18.82 5.60 -6.89
N GLU A 26 -17.57 5.38 -6.47
CA GLU A 26 -16.36 5.88 -7.14
C GLU A 26 -16.00 5.09 -8.42
N GLY A 27 -16.71 4.03 -8.74
CA GLY A 27 -16.48 3.21 -9.94
C GLY A 27 -15.28 2.26 -9.83
N LEU A 28 -14.74 2.05 -8.62
CA LEU A 28 -13.71 1.02 -8.39
C LEU A 28 -14.29 -0.39 -8.61
N ILE A 29 -15.53 -0.60 -8.18
CA ILE A 29 -16.34 -1.77 -8.51
C ILE A 29 -17.35 -1.33 -9.56
N PRO A 30 -17.37 -1.94 -10.76
CA PRO A 30 -18.34 -1.60 -11.79
C PRO A 30 -19.78 -1.81 -11.30
N LYS A 31 -20.63 -0.80 -11.49
CA LYS A 31 -22.03 -0.85 -11.02
C LYS A 31 -22.86 -1.96 -11.67
N ASP A 32 -22.57 -2.26 -12.91
CA ASP A 32 -23.21 -3.32 -13.69
C ASP A 32 -22.81 -4.74 -13.25
N LYS A 33 -21.79 -4.86 -12.40
CA LYS A 33 -21.28 -6.15 -11.87
C LYS A 33 -21.54 -6.35 -10.39
N THR A 34 -22.26 -5.47 -9.74
CA THR A 34 -22.50 -5.58 -8.29
C THR A 34 -23.27 -6.83 -7.89
N GLU A 35 -24.10 -7.37 -8.79
CA GLU A 35 -24.81 -8.64 -8.54
C GLU A 35 -23.97 -9.89 -8.85
N ASP A 36 -22.86 -9.73 -9.57
CA ASP A 36 -22.00 -10.84 -10.00
C ASP A 36 -20.77 -11.01 -9.08
N ILE A 37 -20.51 -10.05 -8.17
CA ILE A 37 -19.31 -10.04 -7.33
C ILE A 37 -19.66 -10.28 -5.87
N VAL A 38 -19.01 -11.27 -5.27
CA VAL A 38 -19.05 -11.52 -3.82
C VAL A 38 -17.73 -11.05 -3.21
N LEU A 39 -17.81 -10.14 -2.23
CA LEU A 39 -16.69 -9.68 -1.45
C LEU A 39 -16.67 -10.38 -0.09
N MET A 40 -15.68 -11.24 0.14
CA MET A 40 -15.42 -11.82 1.45
C MET A 40 -14.36 -11.00 2.16
N VAL A 41 -14.75 -10.29 3.23
CA VAL A 41 -13.85 -9.45 4.02
C VAL A 41 -13.68 -10.06 5.39
N SER A 42 -12.46 -10.52 5.69
CA SER A 42 -12.09 -10.96 7.02
C SER A 42 -11.52 -9.77 7.80
N VAL A 43 -12.09 -9.50 8.97
CA VAL A 43 -11.67 -8.40 9.85
C VAL A 43 -11.12 -9.00 11.13
N PHE A 44 -9.97 -8.53 11.56
CA PHE A 44 -9.39 -8.82 12.87
C PHE A 44 -9.23 -7.52 13.65
N ILE A 45 -9.76 -7.49 14.87
CA ILE A 45 -9.62 -6.35 15.79
C ILE A 45 -8.79 -6.80 16.99
N ASP A 46 -7.75 -6.06 17.31
CA ASP A 46 -6.99 -6.29 18.54
C ASP A 46 -7.94 -6.14 19.75
N PRO A 47 -8.05 -7.15 20.63
CA PRO A 47 -8.89 -7.06 21.82
C PRO A 47 -8.61 -5.83 22.70
N LYS A 48 -7.38 -5.32 22.66
CA LYS A 48 -6.95 -4.12 23.39
C LYS A 48 -7.35 -2.80 22.70
N ALA A 49 -7.91 -2.87 21.49
CA ALA A 49 -8.35 -1.65 20.80
C ALA A 49 -9.62 -1.11 21.44
N GLU A 50 -9.58 0.11 21.98
CA GLU A 50 -10.70 0.76 22.67
C GLU A 50 -11.28 1.95 21.90
N ASP A 51 -10.50 2.51 20.95
CA ASP A 51 -10.91 3.68 20.18
C ASP A 51 -11.77 3.27 18.98
N PHE A 52 -13.08 3.31 19.12
CA PHE A 52 -14.06 2.96 18.08
C PHE A 52 -13.91 3.81 16.82
N ARG A 53 -13.47 5.06 16.95
CA ARG A 53 -13.23 5.95 15.81
C ARG A 53 -12.02 5.44 14.99
N LYS A 54 -10.95 5.06 15.65
CA LYS A 54 -9.77 4.48 15.00
C LYS A 54 -10.09 3.12 14.38
N ILE A 55 -10.85 2.27 15.08
CA ILE A 55 -11.32 1.00 14.54
C ILE A 55 -12.07 1.24 13.22
N TYR A 56 -13.00 2.18 13.19
CA TYR A 56 -13.71 2.54 11.97
C TYR A 56 -12.77 3.04 10.87
N GLN A 57 -11.93 4.04 11.17
CA GLN A 57 -11.06 4.68 10.16
C GLN A 57 -10.08 3.69 9.53
N TYR A 58 -9.46 2.83 10.34
CA TYR A 58 -8.48 1.86 9.85
C TYR A 58 -9.14 0.75 9.02
N ASN A 59 -10.27 0.24 9.46
CA ASN A 59 -10.99 -0.77 8.68
C ASN A 59 -11.55 -0.21 7.38
N TYR A 60 -12.06 1.02 7.38
CA TYR A 60 -12.48 1.72 6.16
C TYR A 60 -11.33 1.87 5.17
N GLY A 61 -10.20 2.44 5.60
CA GLY A 61 -9.03 2.65 4.74
C GLY A 61 -8.45 1.35 4.20
N ALA A 62 -8.27 0.35 5.06
CA ALA A 62 -7.76 -0.96 4.69
C ALA A 62 -8.66 -1.66 3.67
N THR A 63 -9.98 -1.64 3.87
CA THR A 63 -10.96 -2.24 2.96
C THR A 63 -10.94 -1.54 1.59
N LYS A 64 -10.97 -0.20 1.57
CA LYS A 64 -10.87 0.58 0.31
C LYS A 64 -9.62 0.22 -0.47
N LEU A 65 -8.47 0.18 0.21
CA LEU A 65 -7.19 -0.16 -0.42
C LEU A 65 -7.16 -1.60 -0.93
N ALA A 66 -7.69 -2.53 -0.13
CA ALA A 66 -7.79 -3.94 -0.53
C ALA A 66 -8.65 -4.13 -1.78
N ILE A 67 -9.82 -3.49 -1.84
CA ILE A 67 -10.70 -3.52 -3.03
C ILE A 67 -9.95 -2.95 -4.24
N LYS A 68 -9.32 -1.78 -4.10
CA LYS A 68 -8.58 -1.14 -5.19
C LYS A 68 -7.46 -2.04 -5.71
N ARG A 69 -6.71 -2.70 -4.83
CA ARG A 69 -5.66 -3.65 -5.19
C ARG A 69 -6.22 -4.90 -5.86
N ALA A 70 -7.29 -5.46 -5.32
CA ALA A 70 -7.95 -6.62 -5.90
C ALA A 70 -8.45 -6.35 -7.32
N MET A 71 -9.09 -5.21 -7.56
CA MET A 71 -9.57 -4.80 -8.89
C MET A 71 -8.43 -4.53 -9.88
N LYS A 72 -7.22 -4.21 -9.39
CA LYS A 72 -5.99 -4.09 -10.18
C LYS A 72 -5.23 -5.43 -10.35
N GLY A 73 -5.72 -6.52 -9.76
CA GLY A 73 -5.04 -7.84 -9.76
C GLY A 73 -3.73 -7.85 -8.98
N TYR A 74 -3.60 -7.01 -7.95
CA TYR A 74 -2.40 -6.90 -7.13
C TYR A 74 -2.65 -7.32 -5.68
N PRO A 75 -1.72 -8.10 -5.06
CA PRO A 75 -0.61 -8.84 -5.69
C PRO A 75 -1.10 -9.95 -6.60
N ASN A 76 -0.24 -10.42 -7.53
CA ASN A 76 -0.57 -11.52 -8.43
C ASN A 76 -0.97 -12.77 -7.63
N ILE A 77 -2.03 -13.45 -8.05
CA ILE A 77 -2.59 -14.62 -7.33
C ILE A 77 -1.57 -15.73 -7.12
N ASN A 78 -0.72 -16.00 -8.11
CA ASN A 78 0.31 -17.03 -7.99
C ASN A 78 1.31 -16.70 -6.88
N LYS A 79 1.65 -15.40 -6.73
CA LYS A 79 2.51 -14.93 -5.65
C LYS A 79 1.83 -15.09 -4.29
N VAL A 80 0.55 -14.73 -4.18
CA VAL A 80 -0.23 -14.92 -2.94
C VAL A 80 -0.23 -16.39 -2.54
N LEU A 81 -0.47 -17.30 -3.50
CA LEU A 81 -0.48 -18.74 -3.26
C LEU A 81 0.89 -19.28 -2.87
N ALA A 82 1.96 -18.80 -3.52
CA ALA A 82 3.33 -19.21 -3.20
C ALA A 82 3.80 -18.72 -1.83
N GLU A 83 3.29 -17.58 -1.37
CA GLU A 83 3.72 -16.93 -0.12
C GLU A 83 2.73 -17.10 1.05
N LYS A 84 1.59 -17.77 0.82
CA LYS A 84 0.53 -17.92 1.84
C LYS A 84 1.01 -18.45 3.20
N ASP A 85 2.02 -19.32 3.19
CA ASP A 85 2.58 -19.94 4.40
C ASP A 85 3.78 -19.16 4.97
N ARG A 86 4.20 -18.07 4.30
CA ARG A 86 5.31 -17.20 4.75
C ARG A 86 4.84 -15.99 5.56
N GLY A 87 3.55 -15.74 5.61
CA GLY A 87 2.99 -14.65 6.38
C GLY A 87 2.92 -14.96 7.86
N THR A 88 3.30 -14.03 8.74
CA THR A 88 3.05 -14.12 10.19
C THR A 88 2.27 -12.92 10.68
N HIS A 89 1.14 -13.19 11.33
CA HIS A 89 0.33 -12.14 11.95
C HIS A 89 0.90 -11.78 13.33
N PRO A 90 1.06 -10.48 13.70
CA PRO A 90 1.68 -10.10 14.98
C PRO A 90 1.06 -10.74 16.22
N ILE A 91 -0.25 -11.00 16.19
CA ILE A 91 -1.01 -11.59 17.32
C ILE A 91 -1.18 -13.09 17.13
N MET A 92 -1.29 -13.58 15.90
CA MET A 92 -1.52 -14.99 15.58
C MET A 92 -0.23 -15.72 15.16
N GLY A 93 0.94 -15.11 15.38
CA GLY A 93 2.23 -15.72 15.03
C GLY A 93 2.61 -15.63 13.55
N PHE A 94 1.84 -14.89 12.73
CA PHE A 94 2.30 -14.70 11.37
C PHE A 94 2.79 -13.28 11.08
N LYS A 95 3.83 -13.19 10.27
CA LYS A 95 4.49 -11.95 9.89
C LYS A 95 4.50 -11.82 8.38
N VAL A 96 3.76 -10.89 7.84
CA VAL A 96 3.89 -10.50 6.43
C VAL A 96 5.03 -9.52 6.32
N THR A 97 6.22 -10.01 6.00
CA THR A 97 7.37 -9.15 5.70
C THR A 97 7.63 -9.23 4.21
N ARG A 98 7.50 -8.12 3.51
CA ARG A 98 7.79 -8.08 2.07
C ARG A 98 9.29 -8.07 1.79
N LEU A 99 10.09 -7.60 2.74
CA LEU A 99 11.55 -7.58 2.70
C LEU A 99 12.09 -8.51 3.80
N TRP A 100 11.95 -9.82 3.61
CA TRP A 100 12.25 -10.83 4.64
C TRP A 100 13.61 -11.53 4.47
N ASN A 101 14.25 -11.37 3.32
CA ASN A 101 15.49 -12.08 2.96
C ASN A 101 16.55 -11.14 2.37
N PRO A 102 17.14 -10.23 3.17
CA PRO A 102 18.22 -9.37 2.72
C PRO A 102 19.48 -10.17 2.33
N PRO A 103 20.41 -9.62 1.51
CA PRO A 103 20.37 -8.24 1.00
C PRO A 103 19.45 -8.05 -0.21
N TYR A 104 19.03 -6.79 -0.44
CA TYR A 104 18.28 -6.36 -1.62
C TYR A 104 19.06 -5.33 -2.41
N LEU A 105 18.91 -5.36 -3.72
CA LEU A 105 19.42 -4.31 -4.61
C LEU A 105 18.27 -3.36 -4.94
N GLN A 106 18.42 -2.10 -4.56
CA GLN A 106 17.50 -1.03 -4.94
C GLN A 106 18.02 -0.35 -6.21
N VAL A 107 17.17 -0.31 -7.23
CA VAL A 107 17.45 0.36 -8.50
C VAL A 107 16.58 1.60 -8.57
N ALA A 108 17.21 2.77 -8.42
CA ALA A 108 16.55 4.06 -8.53
C ALA A 108 16.42 4.47 -10.00
N LEU A 109 15.18 4.69 -10.44
CA LEU A 109 14.87 5.17 -11.78
C LEU A 109 14.82 6.71 -11.78
N ASP A 110 15.99 7.34 -11.61
CA ASP A 110 16.16 8.79 -11.63
C ASP A 110 16.21 9.32 -13.07
N LEU A 111 15.11 9.15 -13.78
CA LEU A 111 14.99 9.41 -15.21
C LEU A 111 13.89 10.45 -15.47
N ASP A 112 13.98 11.08 -16.61
CA ASP A 112 12.96 12.02 -17.09
C ASP A 112 12.26 11.55 -18.38
N ASN A 113 12.33 10.23 -18.68
CA ASN A 113 11.83 9.63 -19.92
C ASN A 113 11.24 8.23 -19.66
N LEU A 114 9.97 8.05 -20.02
CA LEU A 114 9.26 6.77 -19.81
C LEU A 114 9.82 5.62 -20.65
N ASN A 115 10.22 5.88 -21.90
CA ASN A 115 10.78 4.82 -22.75
C ASN A 115 12.14 4.34 -22.21
N ALA A 116 12.93 5.24 -21.60
CA ALA A 116 14.18 4.86 -20.93
C ALA A 116 13.88 4.03 -19.67
N MET A 117 12.88 4.43 -18.89
CA MET A 117 12.40 3.67 -17.73
C MET A 117 11.99 2.24 -18.14
N GLU A 118 11.14 2.08 -19.16
CA GLU A 118 10.69 0.77 -19.65
C GLU A 118 11.86 -0.10 -20.07
N ARG A 119 12.80 0.43 -20.87
CA ARG A 119 13.99 -0.30 -21.31
C ARG A 119 14.88 -0.78 -20.16
N ILE A 120 15.04 0.03 -19.10
CA ILE A 120 15.80 -0.38 -17.93
C ILE A 120 15.06 -1.48 -17.18
N ILE A 121 13.76 -1.32 -16.97
CA ILE A 121 12.94 -2.32 -16.30
C ILE A 121 12.99 -3.65 -17.04
N ASP A 122 12.93 -3.65 -18.37
CA ASP A 122 13.01 -4.87 -19.19
C ASP A 122 14.37 -5.59 -19.06
N GLN A 123 15.45 -4.84 -18.82
CA GLN A 123 16.80 -5.39 -18.64
C GLN A 123 17.04 -5.92 -17.21
N LEU A 124 16.24 -5.50 -16.23
CA LEU A 124 16.38 -6.02 -14.88
C LEU A 124 16.01 -7.49 -14.82
N PRO A 125 16.83 -8.33 -14.20
CA PRO A 125 16.48 -9.73 -14.01
C PRO A 125 15.21 -9.84 -13.14
N ASP A 126 14.38 -10.83 -13.45
CA ASP A 126 13.21 -11.13 -12.65
C ASP A 126 13.63 -11.86 -11.37
N ARG A 127 14.00 -11.10 -10.36
CA ARG A 127 14.50 -11.59 -9.08
C ARG A 127 13.79 -10.91 -7.93
N GLU A 128 13.39 -11.71 -6.96
CA GLU A 128 12.73 -11.31 -5.72
C GLU A 128 13.54 -10.27 -4.92
N ARG A 129 14.86 -10.21 -5.12
CA ARG A 129 15.76 -9.30 -4.38
C ARG A 129 16.00 -7.95 -5.05
N ILE A 130 15.25 -7.63 -6.11
CA ILE A 130 15.34 -6.34 -6.77
C ILE A 130 14.16 -5.47 -6.31
N ILE A 131 14.50 -4.31 -5.76
CA ILE A 131 13.58 -3.23 -5.42
C ILE A 131 13.66 -2.21 -6.55
N ILE A 132 12.52 -1.76 -7.05
CA ILE A 132 12.47 -0.71 -8.07
C ILE A 132 11.97 0.57 -7.41
N GLU A 133 12.74 1.63 -7.57
CA GLU A 133 12.34 2.95 -7.07
C GLU A 133 11.92 3.84 -8.24
N ALA A 134 10.70 4.36 -8.16
CA ALA A 134 10.26 5.46 -9.00
C ALA A 134 10.92 6.73 -8.46
N GLY A 135 12.05 7.11 -9.04
CA GLY A 135 12.88 8.21 -8.55
C GLY A 135 12.19 9.57 -8.61
N THR A 136 12.65 10.50 -7.79
CA THR A 136 12.07 11.84 -7.67
C THR A 136 11.90 12.56 -9.04
N PRO A 137 12.87 12.53 -9.97
CA PRO A 137 12.69 13.18 -11.28
C PRO A 137 11.56 12.58 -12.10
N LEU A 138 11.44 11.25 -12.04
CA LEU A 138 10.40 10.52 -12.77
C LEU A 138 9.01 10.84 -12.22
N VAL A 139 8.86 10.80 -10.90
CA VAL A 139 7.59 11.13 -10.22
C VAL A 139 7.20 12.58 -10.46
N LYS A 140 8.15 13.52 -10.36
CA LYS A 140 7.88 14.95 -10.59
C LYS A 140 7.46 15.26 -12.02
N LYS A 141 8.03 14.56 -13.00
CA LYS A 141 7.72 14.80 -14.42
C LYS A 141 6.41 14.15 -14.86
N PHE A 142 6.11 12.95 -14.41
CA PHE A 142 4.99 12.15 -14.91
C PHE A 142 3.89 11.91 -13.87
N GLY A 143 4.05 12.44 -12.66
CA GLY A 143 3.14 12.21 -11.54
C GLY A 143 3.31 10.84 -10.90
N VAL A 144 2.67 10.64 -9.75
CA VAL A 144 2.74 9.41 -8.97
C VAL A 144 2.16 8.18 -9.71
N GLY A 145 1.32 8.39 -10.73
CA GLY A 145 0.79 7.34 -11.60
C GLY A 145 1.86 6.52 -12.34
N VAL A 146 3.12 6.99 -12.38
CA VAL A 146 4.25 6.21 -12.88
C VAL A 146 4.48 4.93 -12.09
N VAL A 147 4.15 4.91 -10.81
CA VAL A 147 4.22 3.72 -9.94
C VAL A 147 3.32 2.60 -10.49
N SER A 148 2.08 2.91 -10.86
CA SER A 148 1.17 1.95 -11.50
C SER A 148 1.67 1.46 -12.88
N LYS A 149 2.43 2.29 -13.60
CA LYS A 149 3.08 1.84 -14.85
C LYS A 149 4.19 0.83 -14.57
N ILE A 150 5.06 1.12 -13.59
CA ILE A 150 6.10 0.17 -13.15
C ILE A 150 5.46 -1.12 -12.65
N ARG A 151 4.37 -1.03 -11.88
CA ARG A 151 3.62 -2.20 -11.40
C ARG A 151 3.10 -3.08 -12.52
N LYS A 152 2.62 -2.49 -13.63
CA LYS A 152 2.15 -3.26 -14.80
C LYS A 152 3.28 -4.01 -15.49
N LEU A 153 4.48 -3.42 -15.57
CA LEU A 153 5.66 -4.04 -16.14
C LEU A 153 6.25 -5.12 -15.23
N ARG A 154 6.19 -4.91 -13.92
CA ARG A 154 6.72 -5.79 -12.88
C ARG A 154 5.69 -6.02 -11.78
N PRO A 155 4.72 -6.93 -11.98
CA PRO A 155 3.61 -7.13 -11.06
C PRO A 155 4.03 -7.50 -9.63
N ASP A 156 5.13 -8.22 -9.50
CA ASP A 156 5.60 -8.77 -8.22
C ASP A 156 6.74 -7.97 -7.56
N ALA A 157 7.27 -6.95 -8.24
CA ALA A 157 8.37 -6.16 -7.70
C ALA A 157 7.95 -5.39 -6.44
N PHE A 158 8.90 -5.17 -5.53
CA PHE A 158 8.76 -4.19 -4.46
C PHE A 158 9.05 -2.80 -5.04
N ILE A 159 8.09 -1.90 -4.99
CA ILE A 159 8.17 -0.58 -5.62
C ILE A 159 8.15 0.51 -4.55
N ILE A 160 9.17 1.38 -4.61
CA ILE A 160 9.28 2.58 -3.78
C ILE A 160 8.85 3.79 -4.62
N ALA A 161 7.99 4.64 -4.07
CA ALA A 161 7.73 5.97 -4.62
C ALA A 161 8.60 7.00 -3.91
N ASP A 162 9.58 7.56 -4.63
CA ASP A 162 10.46 8.58 -4.05
C ASP A 162 9.84 9.98 -4.16
N LEU A 163 8.96 10.27 -3.22
CA LEU A 163 8.23 11.54 -3.16
C LEU A 163 9.05 12.64 -2.47
N LYS A 164 9.98 12.29 -1.59
CA LYS A 164 10.70 13.22 -0.70
C LYS A 164 9.74 14.19 0.00
N THR A 165 8.63 13.62 0.47
CA THR A 165 7.55 14.34 1.13
C THR A 165 8.08 15.19 2.29
N LEU A 166 7.67 16.46 2.36
CA LEU A 166 8.11 17.41 3.39
C LEU A 166 6.97 17.83 4.33
N ASP A 167 5.82 18.25 3.80
CA ASP A 167 4.75 18.89 4.55
C ASP A 167 3.36 18.29 4.33
N VAL A 168 3.03 17.84 3.12
CA VAL A 168 1.73 17.26 2.75
C VAL A 168 1.71 15.72 2.79
N GLY A 169 2.45 15.13 3.70
CA GLY A 169 2.68 13.69 3.80
C GLY A 169 1.42 12.84 3.73
N ARG A 170 0.35 13.25 4.41
CA ARG A 170 -0.89 12.49 4.41
C ARG A 170 -1.50 12.30 3.01
N VAL A 171 -1.45 13.33 2.19
CA VAL A 171 -2.03 13.30 0.83
C VAL A 171 -1.11 12.52 -0.10
N GLU A 172 0.17 12.83 -0.10
CA GLU A 172 1.15 12.23 -1.00
C GLU A 172 1.32 10.73 -0.75
N ILE A 173 1.38 10.32 0.51
CA ILE A 173 1.47 8.90 0.88
C ILE A 173 0.23 8.13 0.44
N LYS A 174 -0.96 8.74 0.64
CA LYS A 174 -2.19 8.13 0.14
C LYS A 174 -2.17 7.98 -1.38
N MET A 175 -1.70 8.99 -2.11
CA MET A 175 -1.56 8.92 -3.58
C MET A 175 -0.63 7.78 -4.00
N ALA A 176 0.52 7.61 -3.33
CA ALA A 176 1.44 6.51 -3.62
C ALA A 176 0.83 5.13 -3.33
N ALA A 177 0.15 4.99 -2.19
CA ALA A 177 -0.55 3.76 -1.83
C ALA A 177 -1.66 3.43 -2.85
N ASP A 178 -2.40 4.45 -3.28
CA ASP A 178 -3.44 4.34 -4.30
C ASP A 178 -2.86 3.87 -5.66
N GLU A 179 -1.64 4.23 -5.98
CA GLU A 179 -0.92 3.77 -7.17
C GLU A 179 -0.13 2.47 -6.96
N THR A 180 -0.39 1.77 -5.85
CA THR A 180 0.21 0.46 -5.52
C THR A 180 1.70 0.48 -5.19
N ALA A 181 2.22 1.59 -4.66
CA ALA A 181 3.54 1.60 -4.05
C ALA A 181 3.58 0.67 -2.82
N ASP A 182 4.72 0.05 -2.59
CA ASP A 182 4.99 -0.75 -1.39
C ASP A 182 5.66 0.06 -0.30
N ALA A 183 6.34 1.12 -0.70
CA ALA A 183 6.98 2.06 0.20
C ALA A 183 6.98 3.48 -0.39
N VAL A 184 7.16 4.46 0.49
CA VAL A 184 7.39 5.86 0.13
C VAL A 184 8.66 6.37 0.79
N ALA A 185 9.44 7.17 0.06
CA ALA A 185 10.54 7.93 0.63
C ALA A 185 10.02 9.29 1.12
N ILE A 186 10.30 9.58 2.38
CA ILE A 186 9.95 10.81 3.09
C ILE A 186 11.24 11.61 3.28
N SER A 187 11.20 12.92 3.09
CA SER A 187 12.38 13.75 3.33
C SER A 187 12.76 13.83 4.81
N GLY A 188 14.01 13.52 5.14
CA GLY A 188 14.56 13.71 6.48
C GLY A 188 14.75 15.20 6.86
N LEU A 189 14.55 16.13 5.92
CA LEU A 189 14.65 17.57 6.14
C LEU A 189 13.33 18.20 6.66
N GLY A 190 12.28 17.42 6.75
CA GLY A 190 10.99 17.85 7.31
C GLY A 190 11.06 18.06 8.83
N THR A 191 10.04 18.72 9.39
CA THR A 191 9.90 18.77 10.84
C THR A 191 9.61 17.39 11.40
N ILE A 192 10.03 17.12 12.62
CA ILE A 192 9.74 15.83 13.30
C ILE A 192 8.24 15.52 13.24
N GLU A 193 7.39 16.51 13.52
CA GLU A 193 5.94 16.37 13.48
C GLU A 193 5.42 15.99 12.08
N SER A 194 5.97 16.56 11.01
CA SER A 194 5.59 16.23 9.64
C SER A 194 6.03 14.81 9.26
N ILE A 195 7.23 14.43 9.68
CA ILE A 195 7.77 13.07 9.46
C ILE A 195 6.90 12.03 10.21
N GLU A 196 6.59 12.27 11.48
CA GLU A 196 5.75 11.37 12.28
C GLU A 196 4.34 11.20 11.67
N LYS A 197 3.72 12.29 11.24
CA LYS A 197 2.43 12.26 10.54
C LYS A 197 2.50 11.44 9.24
N ALA A 198 3.58 11.60 8.49
CA ALA A 198 3.81 10.87 7.26
C ALA A 198 4.02 9.35 7.53
N ILE A 199 4.84 9.00 8.51
CA ILE A 199 5.05 7.60 8.93
C ILE A 199 3.73 6.98 9.39
N HIS A 200 2.96 7.70 10.21
CA HIS A 200 1.65 7.21 10.66
C HIS A 200 0.68 6.96 9.50
N GLU A 201 0.65 7.86 8.52
CA GLU A 201 -0.19 7.67 7.34
C GLU A 201 0.28 6.47 6.50
N ALA A 202 1.59 6.26 6.33
CA ALA A 202 2.13 5.09 5.63
C ALA A 202 1.69 3.78 6.31
N GLN A 203 1.80 3.71 7.64
CA GLN A 203 1.33 2.57 8.42
C GLN A 203 -0.18 2.33 8.23
N LYS A 204 -0.97 3.40 8.23
CA LYS A 204 -2.42 3.33 8.00
C LYS A 204 -2.77 2.83 6.60
N GLN A 205 -1.98 3.23 5.59
CA GLN A 205 -2.14 2.76 4.22
C GLN A 205 -1.53 1.36 3.97
N GLY A 206 -0.88 0.77 4.97
CA GLY A 206 -0.28 -0.56 4.88
C GLY A 206 0.95 -0.61 3.97
N ILE A 207 1.68 0.51 3.83
CA ILE A 207 2.93 0.60 3.07
C ILE A 207 4.09 1.00 3.99
N TYR A 208 5.32 0.73 3.56
CA TYR A 208 6.51 1.13 4.30
C TYR A 208 6.81 2.61 4.12
N SER A 209 7.44 3.20 5.12
CA SER A 209 8.06 4.53 5.05
C SER A 209 9.57 4.41 5.15
N ILE A 210 10.27 5.13 4.30
CA ILE A 210 11.72 5.22 4.28
C ILE A 210 12.06 6.69 4.54
N VAL A 211 12.79 6.92 5.62
CA VAL A 211 13.31 8.25 5.94
C VAL A 211 14.83 8.18 5.79
N PRO A 212 15.40 8.70 4.69
CA PRO A 212 16.84 8.72 4.52
C PRO A 212 17.47 9.57 5.63
N ASN A 213 18.56 9.07 6.20
CA ASN A 213 19.39 9.90 7.10
C ASN A 213 19.99 11.04 6.28
N PRO A 214 19.94 12.30 6.73
CA PRO A 214 20.50 13.43 6.00
C PRO A 214 22.05 13.49 6.01
N ASP A 215 22.74 12.55 6.72
CA ASP A 215 24.19 12.47 6.80
C ASP A 215 24.82 11.75 5.60
#